data_e5abdf36548e0566160f4145443b1071
#
_entry.id   e5abdf36548e0566160f4145443b1071
#
_cell.length_a   1.000
_cell.length_b   1.000
_cell.length_c   1.000
_cell.angle_alpha   90.00
_cell.angle_beta   90.00
_cell.angle_gamma   90.00
#
_symmetry.space_group_name_H-M   'P 1'
#
loop_
_entity.id
_entity.type
_entity.pdbx_description
1 polymer ?
#
loop_
_entity_poly.entity_id
_entity_poly.type
_entity_poly.pdbx_seq_one_letter_code
_entity_poly.pdbx_strand_id
1 'polypeptide(L)'
;MKNYDVICVGAGPTGLACAMEAKRAGMHPLVIDKGCLCNSLYHYPVNMVFFTTPELLEIGDLPMVCAGEKPTRSEALKYYRKATEHYQLELRLFERVLRVEGHDGAFVVVAETEDGQETRYGCNKLVVATGYYDLPNEIGVPGEHLPNVSHYYTEAHEFWEHDVVVIGGKNSAAETALDLYRNGAHVSLLVRSAHLGASLKYWVRPDIENRIKAGQIKAIFNCKIKEFTRDGVLTEEGKGTKLIPAKHVFALTGYHPDFAFIESLGVRLDKETRKPELNPETLESNVKGIYLAGVVIGGRHTGEIFIENGRFHGKQIVEAMKRVISHKQ
;
A
#
# COMPACT_ATOMS: atom_id res chain seq x y z
N MET A 1 -12.48 5.48 28.99
CA MET A 1 -12.19 5.44 27.55
C MET A 1 -12.01 6.87 27.08
N LYS A 2 -10.93 7.16 26.32
CA LYS A 2 -10.71 8.49 25.76
C LYS A 2 -11.57 8.66 24.51
N ASN A 3 -12.17 9.83 24.31
CA ASN A 3 -13.04 10.12 23.19
C ASN A 3 -12.41 11.15 22.24
N TYR A 4 -12.63 10.96 20.94
CA TYR A 4 -12.12 11.78 19.86
C TYR A 4 -13.26 12.21 18.92
N ASP A 5 -13.09 13.30 18.21
CA ASP A 5 -14.07 13.69 17.19
C ASP A 5 -13.99 12.77 15.97
N VAL A 6 -12.78 12.36 15.63
CA VAL A 6 -12.52 11.42 14.52
C VAL A 6 -11.33 10.52 14.81
N ILE A 7 -11.46 9.23 14.46
CA ILE A 7 -10.32 8.31 14.41
C ILE A 7 -10.00 7.99 12.95
N CYS A 8 -8.72 8.15 12.58
CA CYS A 8 -8.19 7.74 11.29
C CYS A 8 -7.44 6.42 11.47
N VAL A 9 -7.89 5.37 10.79
CA VAL A 9 -7.23 4.06 10.77
C VAL A 9 -6.28 4.00 9.58
N GLY A 10 -4.97 4.00 9.87
CA GLY A 10 -3.87 4.09 8.92
C GLY A 10 -3.10 5.41 9.04
N ALA A 11 -1.80 5.31 9.39
CA ALA A 11 -0.87 6.45 9.51
C ALA A 11 -0.03 6.64 8.22
N GLY A 12 -0.56 6.26 7.07
CA GLY A 12 -0.01 6.60 5.76
C GLY A 12 -0.28 8.06 5.39
N PRO A 13 0.29 8.56 4.27
CA PRO A 13 0.15 9.97 3.85
C PRO A 13 -1.31 10.46 3.81
N THR A 14 -2.23 9.64 3.29
CA THR A 14 -3.65 9.99 3.21
C THR A 14 -4.33 10.05 4.58
N GLY A 15 -4.07 9.08 5.47
CA GLY A 15 -4.62 9.10 6.83
C GLY A 15 -4.11 10.27 7.65
N LEU A 16 -2.82 10.60 7.50
CA LEU A 16 -2.23 11.81 8.11
C LEU A 16 -2.87 13.09 7.56
N ALA A 17 -3.07 13.18 6.23
CA ALA A 17 -3.74 14.32 5.62
C ALA A 17 -5.17 14.49 6.18
N CYS A 18 -5.93 13.39 6.35
CA CYS A 18 -7.25 13.43 6.97
C CYS A 18 -7.21 13.97 8.41
N ALA A 19 -6.26 13.49 9.22
CA ALA A 19 -6.11 13.93 10.59
C ALA A 19 -5.66 15.40 10.68
N MET A 20 -4.77 15.85 9.79
CA MET A 20 -4.36 17.27 9.71
C MET A 20 -5.53 18.18 9.37
N GLU A 21 -6.34 17.83 8.38
CA GLU A 21 -7.53 18.60 8.01
C GLU A 21 -8.57 18.63 9.14
N ALA A 22 -8.77 17.50 9.83
CA ALA A 22 -9.63 17.47 11.02
C ALA A 22 -9.12 18.42 12.11
N LYS A 23 -7.82 18.41 12.38
CA LYS A 23 -7.21 19.31 13.37
C LYS A 23 -7.32 20.79 12.97
N ARG A 24 -7.09 21.11 11.69
CA ARG A 24 -7.31 22.48 11.14
C ARG A 24 -8.76 22.94 11.29
N ALA A 25 -9.69 22.01 11.26
CA ALA A 25 -11.12 22.25 11.45
C ALA A 25 -11.52 22.40 12.95
N GLY A 26 -10.57 22.35 13.87
CA GLY A 26 -10.81 22.43 15.32
C GLY A 26 -11.28 21.12 15.94
N MET A 27 -11.24 20.00 15.21
CA MET A 27 -11.55 18.67 15.74
C MET A 27 -10.36 18.08 16.49
N HIS A 28 -10.62 17.10 17.35
CA HIS A 28 -9.61 16.32 18.05
C HIS A 28 -9.44 14.93 17.37
N PRO A 29 -8.51 14.76 16.40
CA PRO A 29 -8.26 13.50 15.74
C PRO A 29 -7.32 12.59 16.53
N LEU A 30 -7.52 11.26 16.37
CA LEU A 30 -6.54 10.22 16.69
C LEU A 30 -6.21 9.45 15.41
N VAL A 31 -4.93 9.10 15.22
CA VAL A 31 -4.51 8.20 14.15
C VAL A 31 -4.03 6.90 14.77
N ILE A 32 -4.49 5.76 14.25
CA ILE A 32 -4.09 4.42 14.72
C ILE A 32 -3.49 3.65 13.53
N ASP A 33 -2.32 3.04 13.72
CA ASP A 33 -1.69 2.19 12.70
C ASP A 33 -1.08 0.96 13.35
N LYS A 34 -1.22 -0.19 12.68
CA LYS A 34 -0.65 -1.48 13.12
C LYS A 34 0.89 -1.54 13.04
N GLY A 35 1.50 -0.63 12.31
CA GLY A 35 2.95 -0.53 12.13
C GLY A 35 3.49 0.84 12.49
N CYS A 36 4.65 1.16 11.95
CA CYS A 36 5.27 2.47 12.15
C CYS A 36 4.59 3.57 11.32
N LEU A 37 4.95 4.80 11.58
CA LEU A 37 4.51 5.95 10.79
C LEU A 37 4.86 5.75 9.29
N CYS A 38 3.87 5.87 8.41
CA CYS A 38 4.01 5.60 6.98
C CYS A 38 4.53 4.18 6.68
N ASN A 39 3.98 3.18 7.38
CA ASN A 39 4.46 1.80 7.34
C ASN A 39 4.62 1.23 5.92
N SER A 40 3.69 1.48 5.01
CA SER A 40 3.82 1.04 3.61
C SER A 40 5.04 1.65 2.92
N LEU A 41 5.31 2.95 3.11
CA LEU A 41 6.48 3.62 2.55
C LEU A 41 7.78 3.10 3.18
N TYR A 42 7.74 2.77 4.48
CA TYR A 42 8.87 2.16 5.17
C TYR A 42 9.27 0.80 4.55
N HIS A 43 8.30 0.03 4.07
CA HIS A 43 8.52 -1.27 3.44
C HIS A 43 8.76 -1.21 1.92
N TYR A 44 8.73 -0.03 1.31
CA TYR A 44 9.14 0.12 -0.08
C TYR A 44 10.65 -0.09 -0.26
N PRO A 45 11.15 -0.37 -1.48
CA PRO A 45 12.58 -0.53 -1.73
C PRO A 45 13.40 0.63 -1.16
N VAL A 46 14.52 0.30 -0.50
CA VAL A 46 15.32 1.27 0.26
C VAL A 46 15.79 2.43 -0.62
N ASN A 47 16.21 2.12 -1.85
CA ASN A 47 16.73 3.08 -2.82
C ASN A 47 15.63 3.66 -3.75
N MET A 48 14.35 3.47 -3.41
CA MET A 48 13.26 3.96 -4.23
C MET A 48 13.28 5.49 -4.33
N VAL A 49 13.11 5.96 -5.56
CA VAL A 49 12.81 7.36 -5.90
C VAL A 49 11.38 7.44 -6.39
N PHE A 50 10.59 8.37 -5.87
CA PHE A 50 9.22 8.57 -6.33
C PHE A 50 9.19 8.97 -7.81
N PHE A 51 8.12 8.64 -8.49
CA PHE A 51 7.96 9.01 -9.90
C PHE A 51 7.42 10.44 -10.09
N THR A 52 6.95 11.07 -9.02
CA THR A 52 6.34 12.39 -8.99
C THR A 52 7.26 13.42 -8.30
N THR A 53 6.92 14.69 -8.46
CA THR A 53 7.63 15.81 -7.83
C THR A 53 7.20 15.99 -6.37
N PRO A 54 8.01 16.65 -5.52
CA PRO A 54 7.71 16.81 -4.09
C PRO A 54 6.37 17.51 -3.83
N GLU A 55 6.01 18.50 -4.64
CA GLU A 55 4.77 19.28 -4.48
C GLU A 55 3.51 18.40 -4.54
N LEU A 56 3.56 17.30 -5.29
CA LEU A 56 2.44 16.36 -5.41
C LEU A 56 2.35 15.38 -4.24
N LEU A 57 3.38 15.31 -3.40
CA LEU A 57 3.40 14.48 -2.19
C LEU A 57 3.11 15.28 -0.92
N GLU A 58 2.99 16.59 -1.01
CA GLU A 58 2.72 17.49 0.12
C GLU A 58 1.35 17.24 0.76
N ILE A 59 1.32 17.31 2.07
CA ILE A 59 0.11 17.24 2.89
C ILE A 59 0.07 18.39 3.91
N GLY A 60 -1.11 18.83 4.31
CA GLY A 60 -1.30 19.84 5.36
C GLY A 60 -0.72 21.21 4.98
N ASP A 61 -0.65 21.56 3.70
CA ASP A 61 -0.06 22.83 3.19
C ASP A 61 1.40 23.04 3.65
N LEU A 62 2.13 21.97 3.92
CA LEU A 62 3.54 22.05 4.28
C LEU A 62 4.41 21.73 3.06
N PRO A 63 5.39 22.59 2.71
CA PRO A 63 6.25 22.34 1.56
C PRO A 63 7.18 21.16 1.81
N MET A 64 7.34 20.32 0.79
CA MET A 64 8.31 19.22 0.78
C MET A 64 9.55 19.62 -0.01
N VAL A 65 10.70 19.63 0.65
CA VAL A 65 11.99 19.90 0.03
C VAL A 65 12.77 18.60 -0.08
N CYS A 66 13.35 18.34 -1.24
CA CYS A 66 14.25 17.20 -1.49
C CYS A 66 15.52 17.66 -2.22
N ALA A 67 16.55 16.81 -2.21
CA ALA A 67 17.84 17.15 -2.82
C ALA A 67 17.81 17.12 -4.36
N GLY A 68 16.99 16.23 -4.94
CA GLY A 68 16.83 16.08 -6.38
C GLY A 68 15.51 16.64 -6.90
N GLU A 69 15.19 16.38 -8.16
CA GLU A 69 13.89 16.74 -8.75
C GLU A 69 12.72 15.88 -8.18
N LYS A 70 13.05 14.69 -7.71
CA LYS A 70 12.08 13.71 -7.21
C LYS A 70 12.52 13.21 -5.84
N PRO A 71 11.60 13.10 -4.87
CA PRO A 71 11.95 12.65 -3.54
C PRO A 71 12.36 11.19 -3.51
N THR A 72 13.33 10.88 -2.67
CA THR A 72 13.63 9.51 -2.26
C THR A 72 12.64 9.01 -1.20
N ARG A 73 12.57 7.68 -1.01
CA ARG A 73 11.83 7.08 0.10
C ARG A 73 12.23 7.68 1.46
N SER A 74 13.53 7.88 1.69
CA SER A 74 14.04 8.43 2.94
C SER A 74 13.60 9.88 3.18
N GLU A 75 13.61 10.71 2.15
CA GLU A 75 13.12 12.10 2.23
C GLU A 75 11.61 12.16 2.49
N ALA A 76 10.83 11.29 1.84
CA ALA A 76 9.38 11.20 2.08
C ALA A 76 9.07 10.79 3.53
N LEU A 77 9.74 9.76 4.07
CA LEU A 77 9.57 9.34 5.47
C LEU A 77 9.93 10.47 6.45
N LYS A 78 11.02 11.19 6.17
CA LYS A 78 11.43 12.35 6.97
C LYS A 78 10.38 13.47 6.89
N TYR A 79 9.87 13.75 5.70
CA TYR A 79 8.85 14.77 5.48
C TYR A 79 7.55 14.45 6.25
N TYR A 80 6.97 13.26 6.09
CA TYR A 80 5.73 12.90 6.77
C TYR A 80 5.86 12.89 8.29
N ARG A 81 7.03 12.49 8.82
CA ARG A 81 7.32 12.61 10.26
C ARG A 81 7.31 14.07 10.70
N LYS A 82 7.97 14.97 9.96
CA LYS A 82 8.01 16.40 10.27
C LYS A 82 6.63 17.06 10.15
N ALA A 83 5.84 16.69 9.17
CA ALA A 83 4.47 17.14 9.02
C ALA A 83 3.60 16.71 10.21
N THR A 84 3.74 15.47 10.65
CA THR A 84 3.06 14.93 11.84
C THR A 84 3.44 15.67 13.12
N GLU A 85 4.73 15.93 13.34
CA GLU A 85 5.26 16.73 14.46
C GLU A 85 4.72 18.17 14.43
N HIS A 86 4.74 18.81 13.27
CA HIS A 86 4.24 20.19 13.09
C HIS A 86 2.78 20.34 13.50
N TYR A 87 1.94 19.40 13.09
CA TYR A 87 0.53 19.36 13.46
C TYR A 87 0.28 18.80 14.84
N GLN A 88 1.29 18.29 15.55
CA GLN A 88 1.16 17.65 16.87
C GLN A 88 0.02 16.63 16.86
N LEU A 89 -0.01 15.72 15.87
CA LEU A 89 -1.03 14.71 15.78
C LEU A 89 -0.87 13.68 16.90
N GLU A 90 -1.98 13.28 17.51
CA GLU A 90 -1.99 12.15 18.43
C GLU A 90 -2.01 10.85 17.63
N LEU A 91 -1.02 9.96 17.89
CA LEU A 91 -0.84 8.70 17.21
C LEU A 91 -0.86 7.54 18.19
N ARG A 92 -1.38 6.41 17.75
CA ARG A 92 -1.19 5.08 18.32
C ARG A 92 -0.59 4.21 17.22
N LEU A 93 0.72 4.09 17.23
CA LEU A 93 1.48 3.23 16.32
C LEU A 93 1.68 1.87 16.96
N PHE A 94 1.88 0.85 16.11
CA PHE A 94 1.99 -0.55 16.54
C PHE A 94 0.73 -1.04 17.28
N GLU A 95 -0.41 -0.44 16.96
CA GLU A 95 -1.72 -0.88 17.42
C GLU A 95 -2.60 -1.27 16.22
N ARG A 96 -3.02 -2.53 16.16
CA ARG A 96 -3.89 -3.05 15.11
C ARG A 96 -5.35 -2.87 15.48
N VAL A 97 -6.10 -2.12 14.69
CA VAL A 97 -7.57 -2.08 14.84
C VAL A 97 -8.14 -3.44 14.46
N LEU A 98 -8.85 -4.06 15.40
CA LEU A 98 -9.46 -5.38 15.24
C LEU A 98 -10.90 -5.26 14.76
N ARG A 99 -11.69 -4.36 15.36
CA ARG A 99 -13.12 -4.14 15.08
C ARG A 99 -13.57 -2.77 15.52
N VAL A 100 -14.72 -2.37 15.01
CA VAL A 100 -15.39 -1.13 15.41
C VAL A 100 -16.80 -1.50 15.83
N GLU A 101 -17.21 -1.01 16.99
CA GLU A 101 -18.53 -1.22 17.60
C GLU A 101 -19.31 0.10 17.60
N GLY A 102 -20.63 0.06 17.70
CA GLY A 102 -21.46 1.26 17.84
C GLY A 102 -21.98 1.82 16.52
N HIS A 103 -22.20 3.12 16.48
CA HIS A 103 -22.86 3.81 15.36
C HIS A 103 -22.38 5.26 15.24
N ASP A 104 -22.85 5.97 14.21
CA ASP A 104 -22.53 7.39 13.97
C ASP A 104 -22.72 8.25 15.22
N GLY A 105 -21.66 8.91 15.64
CA GLY A 105 -21.59 9.74 16.85
C GLY A 105 -21.21 8.98 18.14
N ALA A 106 -21.13 7.65 18.10
CA ALA A 106 -20.81 6.81 19.27
C ALA A 106 -20.10 5.51 18.88
N PHE A 107 -19.04 5.62 18.06
CA PHE A 107 -18.20 4.47 17.73
C PHE A 107 -17.22 4.13 18.86
N VAL A 108 -16.91 2.86 19.00
CA VAL A 108 -15.82 2.35 19.84
C VAL A 108 -14.87 1.56 18.93
N VAL A 109 -13.67 2.07 18.74
CA VAL A 109 -12.60 1.40 18.04
C VAL A 109 -11.85 0.52 19.01
N VAL A 110 -11.80 -0.77 18.75
CA VAL A 110 -11.07 -1.76 19.53
C VAL A 110 -9.80 -2.12 18.78
N ALA A 111 -8.67 -1.92 19.42
CA ALA A 111 -7.35 -2.21 18.86
C ALA A 111 -6.54 -3.11 19.78
N GLU A 112 -5.50 -3.73 19.25
CA GLU A 112 -4.56 -4.58 19.96
C GLU A 112 -3.14 -4.05 19.76
N THR A 113 -2.41 -3.92 20.86
CA THR A 113 -1.00 -3.55 20.89
C THR A 113 -0.10 -4.72 20.48
N GLU A 114 1.20 -4.50 20.22
CA GLU A 114 2.16 -5.57 19.85
C GLU A 114 2.30 -6.65 20.93
N ASP A 115 2.08 -6.31 22.19
CA ASP A 115 2.10 -7.23 23.34
C ASP A 115 0.74 -7.93 23.60
N GLY A 116 -0.22 -7.76 22.68
CA GLY A 116 -1.51 -8.45 22.71
C GLY A 116 -2.55 -7.85 23.67
N GLN A 117 -2.35 -6.62 24.16
CA GLN A 117 -3.31 -5.96 25.02
C GLN A 117 -4.41 -5.27 24.20
N GLU A 118 -5.68 -5.53 24.55
CA GLU A 118 -6.81 -4.85 23.92
C GLU A 118 -6.92 -3.40 24.47
N THR A 119 -6.97 -2.43 23.57
CA THR A 119 -7.21 -1.02 23.82
C THR A 119 -8.54 -0.57 23.23
N ARG A 120 -9.18 0.47 23.80
CA ARG A 120 -10.51 0.94 23.36
C ARG A 120 -10.54 2.46 23.30
N TYR A 121 -10.98 2.99 22.15
CA TYR A 121 -11.09 4.42 21.89
C TYR A 121 -12.48 4.78 21.40
N GLY A 122 -13.09 5.83 21.98
CA GLY A 122 -14.38 6.34 21.49
C GLY A 122 -14.17 7.37 20.39
N CYS A 123 -15.07 7.43 19.41
CA CYS A 123 -15.09 8.53 18.44
C CYS A 123 -16.47 8.80 17.87
N ASN A 124 -16.66 10.03 17.35
CA ASN A 124 -17.87 10.41 16.67
C ASN A 124 -17.88 9.93 15.20
N LYS A 125 -16.72 9.94 14.54
CA LYS A 125 -16.53 9.61 13.14
C LYS A 125 -15.30 8.73 12.94
N LEU A 126 -15.33 7.91 11.89
CA LEU A 126 -14.24 7.01 11.51
C LEU A 126 -13.79 7.30 10.08
N VAL A 127 -12.48 7.36 9.85
CA VAL A 127 -11.86 7.41 8.52
C VAL A 127 -10.98 6.19 8.34
N VAL A 128 -11.25 5.37 7.33
CA VAL A 128 -10.44 4.19 6.99
C VAL A 128 -9.48 4.55 5.85
N ALA A 129 -8.18 4.57 6.15
CA ALA A 129 -7.10 4.91 5.22
C ALA A 129 -5.95 3.87 5.28
N THR A 130 -6.32 2.59 5.40
CA THR A 130 -5.40 1.47 5.67
C THR A 130 -4.48 1.09 4.52
N GLY A 131 -4.70 1.66 3.32
CA GLY A 131 -3.86 1.36 2.16
C GLY A 131 -4.12 -0.03 1.57
N TYR A 132 -3.10 -0.59 0.89
CA TYR A 132 -3.22 -1.86 0.17
C TYR A 132 -1.95 -2.71 0.18
N TYR A 133 -0.84 -2.18 0.69
CA TYR A 133 0.48 -2.78 0.51
C TYR A 133 0.75 -3.99 1.42
N ASP A 134 -0.06 -4.18 2.44
CA ASP A 134 0.17 -5.22 3.48
C ASP A 134 -0.31 -6.62 3.07
N LEU A 135 -1.17 -6.72 2.05
CA LEU A 135 -1.74 -8.00 1.60
C LEU A 135 -1.37 -8.26 0.13
N PRO A 136 -0.43 -9.17 -0.13
CA PRO A 136 -0.06 -9.54 -1.48
C PRO A 136 -1.17 -10.37 -2.16
N ASN A 137 -1.25 -10.25 -3.49
CA ASN A 137 -2.04 -11.16 -4.29
C ASN A 137 -1.29 -12.49 -4.42
N GLU A 138 -1.68 -13.47 -3.62
CA GLU A 138 -1.08 -14.81 -3.66
C GLU A 138 -1.38 -15.51 -5.01
N ILE A 139 -0.46 -16.33 -5.46
CA ILE A 139 -0.61 -17.17 -6.64
C ILE A 139 -1.47 -18.40 -6.30
N GLY A 140 -1.41 -18.83 -5.05
CA GLY A 140 -2.19 -19.95 -4.52
C GLY A 140 -1.64 -21.32 -4.92
N VAL A 141 -0.31 -21.45 -5.04
CA VAL A 141 0.37 -22.72 -5.36
C VAL A 141 1.17 -23.23 -4.17
N PRO A 142 1.47 -24.53 -4.11
CA PRO A 142 2.30 -25.09 -3.04
C PRO A 142 3.64 -24.38 -2.91
N GLY A 143 4.12 -24.22 -1.68
CA GLY A 143 5.43 -23.65 -1.37
C GLY A 143 5.50 -22.11 -1.38
N GLU A 144 4.41 -21.38 -1.60
CA GLU A 144 4.41 -19.92 -1.68
C GLU A 144 4.87 -19.23 -0.39
N HIS A 145 4.77 -19.90 0.75
CA HIS A 145 5.23 -19.40 2.06
C HIS A 145 6.60 -19.95 2.50
N LEU A 146 7.38 -20.53 1.59
CA LEU A 146 8.74 -20.97 1.89
C LEU A 146 9.64 -19.75 2.21
N PRO A 147 10.64 -19.89 3.09
CA PRO A 147 11.51 -18.78 3.52
C PRO A 147 12.28 -18.10 2.40
N ASN A 148 12.49 -18.77 1.27
CA ASN A 148 13.16 -18.22 0.08
C ASN A 148 12.19 -17.54 -0.89
N VAL A 149 10.90 -17.44 -0.57
CA VAL A 149 9.87 -16.75 -1.35
C VAL A 149 9.43 -15.51 -0.61
N SER A 150 9.47 -14.36 -1.26
CA SER A 150 8.99 -13.09 -0.71
C SER A 150 8.06 -12.38 -1.70
N HIS A 151 7.01 -11.77 -1.18
CA HIS A 151 6.16 -10.84 -1.94
C HIS A 151 6.65 -9.39 -1.86
N TYR A 152 7.73 -9.13 -1.11
CA TYR A 152 8.29 -7.81 -0.88
C TYR A 152 9.77 -7.79 -1.27
N TYR A 153 10.16 -6.74 -1.95
CA TYR A 153 11.56 -6.49 -2.30
C TYR A 153 12.05 -5.24 -1.57
N THR A 154 13.23 -5.29 -1.00
CA THR A 154 13.84 -4.20 -0.24
C THR A 154 15.07 -3.59 -0.92
N GLU A 155 16.09 -4.41 -1.20
CA GLU A 155 17.33 -3.98 -1.85
C GLU A 155 18.05 -5.18 -2.50
N ALA A 156 19.01 -4.89 -3.38
CA ALA A 156 19.66 -5.92 -4.21
C ALA A 156 20.96 -6.48 -3.63
N HIS A 157 21.58 -5.81 -2.67
CA HIS A 157 22.99 -6.06 -2.30
C HIS A 157 23.28 -7.52 -1.87
N GLU A 158 22.39 -8.13 -1.11
CA GLU A 158 22.54 -9.51 -0.64
C GLU A 158 22.42 -10.59 -1.74
N PHE A 159 21.94 -10.20 -2.94
CA PHE A 159 21.69 -11.13 -4.05
C PHE A 159 22.81 -11.14 -5.11
N TRP A 160 23.91 -10.46 -4.85
CA TRP A 160 25.06 -10.43 -5.76
C TRP A 160 25.54 -11.85 -6.09
N GLU A 161 25.68 -12.15 -7.41
CA GLU A 161 26.00 -13.49 -7.97
C GLU A 161 25.02 -14.62 -7.59
N HIS A 162 23.83 -14.29 -7.08
CA HIS A 162 22.79 -15.30 -6.85
C HIS A 162 21.84 -15.45 -8.04
N ASP A 163 21.36 -16.68 -8.25
CA ASP A 163 20.21 -16.93 -9.12
C ASP A 163 18.94 -16.48 -8.42
N VAL A 164 18.24 -15.51 -9.01
CA VAL A 164 17.02 -14.91 -8.45
C VAL A 164 15.89 -14.99 -9.48
N VAL A 165 14.73 -15.47 -9.03
CA VAL A 165 13.51 -15.41 -9.82
C VAL A 165 12.67 -14.21 -9.38
N VAL A 166 12.23 -13.42 -10.35
CA VAL A 166 11.23 -12.35 -10.16
C VAL A 166 9.96 -12.74 -10.92
N ILE A 167 8.83 -12.74 -10.24
CA ILE A 167 7.52 -13.08 -10.81
C ILE A 167 6.67 -11.84 -10.90
N GLY A 168 6.17 -11.54 -12.09
CA GLY A 168 5.33 -10.39 -12.36
C GLY A 168 5.66 -9.72 -13.69
N GLY A 169 4.77 -8.86 -14.19
CA GLY A 169 4.95 -8.19 -15.48
C GLY A 169 4.69 -6.69 -15.43
N LYS A 170 4.51 -6.10 -14.23
CA LYS A 170 4.25 -4.67 -14.03
C LYS A 170 5.45 -3.95 -13.40
N ASN A 171 5.26 -2.70 -12.99
CA ASN A 171 6.35 -1.82 -12.54
C ASN A 171 7.23 -2.44 -11.44
N SER A 172 6.65 -2.94 -10.36
CA SER A 172 7.44 -3.49 -9.25
C SER A 172 8.36 -4.63 -9.70
N ALA A 173 7.84 -5.58 -10.50
CA ALA A 173 8.64 -6.69 -11.01
C ALA A 173 9.75 -6.24 -11.97
N ALA A 174 9.44 -5.30 -12.87
CA ALA A 174 10.43 -4.79 -13.83
C ALA A 174 11.53 -3.96 -13.13
N GLU A 175 11.15 -3.08 -12.20
CA GLU A 175 12.09 -2.25 -11.45
C GLU A 175 12.98 -3.13 -10.55
N THR A 176 12.41 -4.13 -9.86
CA THR A 176 13.17 -5.11 -9.07
C THR A 176 14.12 -5.94 -9.93
N ALA A 177 13.66 -6.44 -11.10
CA ALA A 177 14.52 -7.20 -12.00
C ALA A 177 15.71 -6.37 -12.52
N LEU A 178 15.47 -5.09 -12.83
CA LEU A 178 16.51 -4.17 -13.23
C LEU A 178 17.49 -3.84 -12.09
N ASP A 179 16.99 -3.63 -10.88
CA ASP A 179 17.83 -3.33 -9.72
C ASP A 179 18.73 -4.53 -9.36
N LEU A 180 18.16 -5.72 -9.29
CA LEU A 180 18.89 -6.97 -9.07
C LEU A 180 19.98 -7.19 -10.15
N TYR A 181 19.62 -7.04 -11.44
CA TYR A 181 20.55 -7.18 -12.55
C TYR A 181 21.73 -6.17 -12.44
N ARG A 182 21.43 -4.90 -12.17
CA ARG A 182 22.46 -3.86 -12.03
C ARG A 182 23.41 -4.10 -10.87
N ASN A 183 22.95 -4.82 -9.87
CA ASN A 183 23.73 -5.20 -8.70
C ASN A 183 24.33 -6.61 -8.80
N GLY A 184 24.35 -7.21 -10.00
CA GLY A 184 25.10 -8.43 -10.31
C GLY A 184 24.38 -9.74 -9.99
N ALA A 185 23.07 -9.73 -9.75
CA ALA A 185 22.27 -10.97 -9.63
C ALA A 185 21.98 -11.56 -11.02
N HIS A 186 21.85 -12.89 -11.10
CA HIS A 186 21.40 -13.61 -12.30
C HIS A 186 19.88 -13.70 -12.29
N VAL A 187 19.20 -12.81 -13.03
CA VAL A 187 17.75 -12.64 -12.95
C VAL A 187 16.99 -13.46 -13.99
N SER A 188 16.03 -14.26 -13.52
CA SER A 188 14.98 -14.86 -14.34
C SER A 188 13.64 -14.17 -14.05
N LEU A 189 13.04 -13.54 -15.06
CA LEU A 189 11.75 -12.83 -14.94
C LEU A 189 10.62 -13.72 -15.50
N LEU A 190 9.70 -14.16 -14.65
CA LEU A 190 8.57 -15.00 -15.02
C LEU A 190 7.30 -14.15 -15.17
N VAL A 191 6.74 -14.14 -16.37
CA VAL A 191 5.57 -13.31 -16.72
C VAL A 191 4.42 -14.20 -17.18
N ARG A 192 3.27 -14.09 -16.50
CA ARG A 192 2.08 -14.89 -16.83
C ARG A 192 1.51 -14.61 -18.22
N SER A 193 1.58 -13.35 -18.65
CA SER A 193 1.09 -12.92 -19.98
C SER A 193 2.14 -13.06 -21.07
N ALA A 194 1.73 -12.91 -22.33
CA ALA A 194 2.63 -12.94 -23.49
C ALA A 194 3.58 -11.73 -23.56
N HIS A 195 3.26 -10.66 -22.81
CA HIS A 195 4.02 -9.40 -22.84
C HIS A 195 4.07 -8.78 -21.44
N LEU A 196 5.00 -7.86 -21.23
CA LEU A 196 5.03 -6.99 -20.07
C LEU A 196 3.76 -6.11 -20.04
N GLY A 197 3.31 -5.76 -18.84
CA GLY A 197 2.07 -5.01 -18.62
C GLY A 197 2.04 -3.67 -19.36
N ALA A 198 0.90 -3.32 -19.95
CA ALA A 198 0.74 -2.05 -20.68
C ALA A 198 0.97 -0.81 -19.79
N SER A 199 0.70 -0.93 -18.49
CA SER A 199 0.90 0.13 -17.49
C SER A 199 2.36 0.31 -17.04
N LEU A 200 3.31 -0.39 -17.66
CA LEU A 200 4.73 -0.21 -17.36
C LEU A 200 5.16 1.22 -17.70
N LYS A 201 5.81 1.89 -16.77
CA LYS A 201 6.27 3.29 -16.92
C LYS A 201 7.13 3.45 -18.17
N TYR A 202 6.91 4.52 -18.93
CA TYR A 202 7.56 4.74 -20.23
C TYR A 202 9.11 4.82 -20.15
N TRP A 203 9.65 5.17 -19.00
CA TRP A 203 11.11 5.21 -18.78
C TRP A 203 11.68 3.86 -18.29
N VAL A 204 10.86 2.97 -17.71
CA VAL A 204 11.28 1.62 -17.28
C VAL A 204 11.23 0.63 -18.44
N ARG A 205 10.20 0.74 -19.30
CA ARG A 205 9.95 -0.17 -20.41
C ARG A 205 11.15 -0.36 -21.35
N PRO A 206 11.79 0.71 -21.90
CA PRO A 206 12.91 0.53 -22.84
C PRO A 206 14.09 -0.19 -22.19
N ASP A 207 14.38 0.07 -20.93
CA ASP A 207 15.53 -0.53 -20.26
C ASP A 207 15.28 -2.03 -20.00
N ILE A 208 14.16 -2.43 -19.43
CA ILE A 208 13.87 -3.86 -19.17
C ILE A 208 13.78 -4.64 -20.49
N GLU A 209 13.17 -4.10 -21.55
CA GLU A 209 13.07 -4.74 -22.85
C GLU A 209 14.44 -4.90 -23.51
N ASN A 210 15.31 -3.91 -23.39
CA ASN A 210 16.71 -3.98 -23.89
C ASN A 210 17.53 -5.04 -23.13
N ARG A 211 17.39 -5.14 -21.79
CA ARG A 211 18.08 -6.18 -20.99
C ARG A 211 17.61 -7.57 -21.35
N ILE A 212 16.31 -7.75 -21.59
CA ILE A 212 15.71 -9.01 -22.03
C ILE A 212 16.23 -9.37 -23.44
N LYS A 213 16.18 -8.43 -24.39
CA LYS A 213 16.67 -8.64 -25.77
C LYS A 213 18.15 -8.99 -25.82
N ALA A 214 18.95 -8.38 -24.96
CA ALA A 214 20.39 -8.66 -24.85
C ALA A 214 20.72 -9.97 -24.08
N GLY A 215 19.71 -10.69 -23.58
CA GLY A 215 19.89 -11.91 -22.79
C GLY A 215 20.47 -11.69 -21.38
N GLN A 216 20.50 -10.46 -20.93
CA GLN A 216 21.04 -10.07 -19.60
C GLN A 216 20.04 -10.33 -18.47
N ILE A 217 18.74 -10.28 -18.78
CA ILE A 217 17.65 -10.75 -17.92
C ILE A 217 16.91 -11.83 -18.71
N LYS A 218 16.81 -13.03 -18.16
CA LYS A 218 16.11 -14.17 -18.80
C LYS A 218 14.62 -14.05 -18.54
N ALA A 219 13.85 -13.59 -19.54
CA ALA A 219 12.39 -13.52 -19.42
C ALA A 219 11.70 -14.76 -19.98
N ILE A 220 10.71 -15.28 -19.24
CA ILE A 220 9.85 -16.39 -19.63
C ILE A 220 8.40 -15.89 -19.60
N PHE A 221 7.84 -15.70 -20.80
CA PHE A 221 6.46 -15.26 -20.99
C PHE A 221 5.50 -16.44 -21.06
N ASN A 222 4.18 -16.18 -20.91
CA ASN A 222 3.14 -17.20 -20.81
C ASN A 222 3.46 -18.24 -19.73
N CYS A 223 4.20 -17.83 -18.71
CA CYS A 223 4.69 -18.71 -17.65
C CYS A 223 3.59 -18.98 -16.63
N LYS A 224 3.32 -20.25 -16.38
CA LYS A 224 2.38 -20.69 -15.35
C LYS A 224 3.14 -21.43 -14.27
N ILE A 225 3.08 -20.89 -13.07
CA ILE A 225 3.74 -21.43 -11.90
C ILE A 225 2.91 -22.59 -11.35
N LYS A 226 3.58 -23.67 -10.96
CA LYS A 226 2.98 -24.88 -10.37
C LYS A 226 3.31 -25.02 -8.89
N GLU A 227 4.54 -24.69 -8.52
CA GLU A 227 5.04 -24.92 -7.16
C GLU A 227 6.29 -24.07 -6.91
N PHE A 228 6.45 -23.60 -5.71
CA PHE A 228 7.71 -23.07 -5.20
C PHE A 228 8.45 -24.13 -4.42
N THR A 229 9.75 -24.23 -4.63
CA THR A 229 10.63 -25.17 -3.94
C THR A 229 11.81 -24.44 -3.30
N ARG A 230 12.60 -25.12 -2.50
CA ARG A 230 13.85 -24.54 -1.96
C ARG A 230 14.90 -24.29 -3.03
N ASP A 231 14.81 -25.01 -4.16
CA ASP A 231 15.77 -24.95 -5.26
C ASP A 231 15.32 -24.02 -6.40
N GLY A 232 14.11 -23.44 -6.32
CA GLY A 232 13.57 -22.53 -7.33
C GLY A 232 12.07 -22.68 -7.55
N VAL A 233 11.64 -22.43 -8.79
CA VAL A 233 10.22 -22.38 -9.19
C VAL A 233 9.94 -23.45 -10.25
N LEU A 234 8.98 -24.34 -9.97
CA LEU A 234 8.44 -25.28 -10.98
C LEU A 234 7.38 -24.58 -11.83
N THR A 235 7.61 -24.58 -13.13
CA THR A 235 6.70 -23.99 -14.13
C THR A 235 6.10 -25.09 -15.01
N GLU A 236 4.92 -24.83 -15.58
CA GLU A 236 4.31 -25.73 -16.57
C GLU A 236 5.11 -25.69 -17.88
N GLU A 237 5.49 -26.87 -18.39
CA GLU A 237 6.16 -27.02 -19.71
C GLU A 237 5.56 -28.22 -20.46
N GLY A 238 4.72 -27.95 -21.45
CA GLY A 238 4.00 -29.00 -22.19
C GLY A 238 3.10 -29.84 -21.26
N LYS A 239 3.35 -31.16 -21.18
CA LYS A 239 2.64 -32.08 -20.27
C LYS A 239 3.36 -32.29 -18.91
N GLY A 240 4.50 -31.65 -18.72
CA GLY A 240 5.33 -31.79 -17.51
C GLY A 240 5.60 -30.46 -16.80
N THR A 241 6.63 -30.45 -16.02
CA THR A 241 7.13 -29.28 -15.31
C THR A 241 8.61 -29.06 -15.59
N LYS A 242 9.04 -27.83 -15.49
CA LYS A 242 10.44 -27.41 -15.60
C LYS A 242 10.82 -26.62 -14.36
N LEU A 243 11.96 -26.97 -13.77
CA LEU A 243 12.54 -26.18 -12.69
C LEU A 243 13.29 -24.98 -13.27
N ILE A 244 12.96 -23.80 -12.77
CA ILE A 244 13.75 -22.58 -12.95
C ILE A 244 14.54 -22.41 -11.65
N PRO A 245 15.86 -22.66 -11.65
CA PRO A 245 16.68 -22.62 -10.46
C PRO A 245 16.71 -21.20 -9.87
N ALA A 246 16.58 -21.10 -8.56
CA ALA A 246 16.72 -19.85 -7.84
C ALA A 246 16.96 -20.09 -6.36
N LYS A 247 17.85 -19.31 -5.77
CA LYS A 247 18.07 -19.23 -4.33
C LYS A 247 16.99 -18.40 -3.65
N HIS A 248 16.50 -17.37 -4.36
CA HIS A 248 15.50 -16.42 -3.88
C HIS A 248 14.44 -16.16 -4.94
N VAL A 249 13.21 -16.00 -4.50
CA VAL A 249 12.06 -15.75 -5.38
C VAL A 249 11.30 -14.53 -4.88
N PHE A 250 11.09 -13.56 -5.76
CA PHE A 250 10.25 -12.39 -5.51
C PHE A 250 8.94 -12.53 -6.29
N ALA A 251 7.85 -12.87 -5.60
CA ALA A 251 6.51 -12.98 -6.18
C ALA A 251 5.79 -11.62 -6.15
N LEU A 252 6.14 -10.72 -7.09
CA LEU A 252 5.64 -9.35 -7.17
C LEU A 252 4.35 -9.27 -7.99
N THR A 253 3.33 -9.92 -7.49
CA THR A 253 2.01 -10.11 -8.13
C THR A 253 1.03 -8.97 -7.88
N GLY A 254 1.47 -7.95 -7.12
CA GLY A 254 0.66 -6.82 -6.68
C GLY A 254 0.02 -7.08 -5.31
N TYR A 255 -0.77 -6.12 -4.86
CA TYR A 255 -1.36 -6.09 -3.52
C TYR A 255 -2.80 -5.64 -3.58
N HIS A 256 -3.55 -5.84 -2.50
CA HIS A 256 -4.94 -5.41 -2.39
C HIS A 256 -5.27 -4.87 -0.99
N PRO A 257 -6.29 -3.99 -0.85
CA PRO A 257 -6.79 -3.58 0.46
C PRO A 257 -7.29 -4.75 1.30
N ASP A 258 -7.32 -4.56 2.61
CA ASP A 258 -7.96 -5.52 3.52
C ASP A 258 -9.50 -5.44 3.37
N PHE A 259 -10.01 -6.18 2.40
CA PHE A 259 -11.43 -6.22 2.11
C PHE A 259 -12.23 -6.82 3.27
N ALA A 260 -11.66 -7.79 4.00
CA ALA A 260 -12.32 -8.42 5.13
C ALA A 260 -12.53 -7.41 6.27
N PHE A 261 -11.52 -6.60 6.56
CA PHE A 261 -11.65 -5.52 7.54
C PHE A 261 -12.72 -4.50 7.11
N ILE A 262 -12.71 -4.05 5.85
CA ILE A 262 -13.69 -3.08 5.34
C ILE A 262 -15.12 -3.65 5.43
N GLU A 263 -15.33 -4.90 5.05
CA GLU A 263 -16.63 -5.59 5.16
C GLU A 263 -17.06 -5.79 6.61
N SER A 264 -16.13 -6.03 7.54
CA SER A 264 -16.42 -6.16 8.97
C SER A 264 -17.01 -4.89 9.59
N LEU A 265 -16.76 -3.74 8.97
CA LEU A 265 -17.33 -2.44 9.34
C LEU A 265 -18.78 -2.26 8.80
N GLY A 266 -19.31 -3.22 8.06
CA GLY A 266 -20.61 -3.13 7.39
C GLY A 266 -20.57 -2.38 6.05
N VAL A 267 -19.40 -2.04 5.55
CA VAL A 267 -19.24 -1.37 4.25
C VAL A 267 -19.46 -2.38 3.13
N ARG A 268 -20.38 -2.07 2.22
CA ARG A 268 -20.64 -2.90 1.05
C ARG A 268 -19.58 -2.70 -0.01
N LEU A 269 -19.08 -3.81 -0.55
CA LEU A 269 -18.11 -3.82 -1.63
C LEU A 269 -18.77 -4.37 -2.91
N ASP A 270 -18.45 -3.77 -4.04
CA ASP A 270 -18.81 -4.30 -5.35
C ASP A 270 -18.22 -5.71 -5.55
N LYS A 271 -18.98 -6.62 -6.13
CA LYS A 271 -18.61 -8.04 -6.22
C LYS A 271 -17.38 -8.29 -7.12
N GLU A 272 -17.23 -7.51 -8.19
CA GLU A 272 -16.16 -7.71 -9.19
C GLU A 272 -14.94 -6.85 -8.89
N THR A 273 -15.17 -5.55 -8.73
CA THR A 273 -14.10 -4.55 -8.54
C THR A 273 -13.67 -4.43 -7.09
N ARG A 274 -14.50 -4.91 -6.14
CA ARG A 274 -14.30 -4.73 -4.69
C ARG A 274 -14.21 -3.26 -4.27
N LYS A 275 -14.68 -2.33 -5.11
CA LYS A 275 -14.78 -0.92 -4.74
C LYS A 275 -15.85 -0.76 -3.65
N PRO A 276 -15.58 0.02 -2.60
CA PRO A 276 -16.56 0.30 -1.56
C PRO A 276 -17.68 1.20 -2.11
N GLU A 277 -18.90 0.95 -1.61
CA GLU A 277 -20.04 1.84 -1.86
C GLU A 277 -19.82 3.15 -1.08
N LEU A 278 -19.62 4.24 -1.81
CA LEU A 278 -19.33 5.56 -1.28
C LEU A 278 -20.18 6.63 -1.95
N ASN A 279 -20.51 7.66 -1.18
CA ASN A 279 -20.92 8.92 -1.76
C ASN A 279 -19.68 9.62 -2.36
N PRO A 280 -19.64 9.90 -3.67
CA PRO A 280 -18.46 10.44 -4.33
C PRO A 280 -18.12 11.88 -3.89
N GLU A 281 -19.09 12.63 -3.36
CA GLU A 281 -18.89 14.01 -2.90
C GLU A 281 -18.36 14.09 -1.47
N THR A 282 -18.64 13.07 -0.64
CA THR A 282 -18.29 13.09 0.78
C THR A 282 -17.30 12.01 1.19
N LEU A 283 -17.12 10.98 0.38
CA LEU A 283 -16.41 9.73 0.68
C LEU A 283 -16.98 8.99 1.89
N GLU A 284 -18.22 9.29 2.30
CA GLU A 284 -18.95 8.53 3.31
C GLU A 284 -19.45 7.22 2.71
N SER A 285 -19.29 6.14 3.43
CA SER A 285 -19.75 4.83 3.00
C SER A 285 -21.29 4.67 3.18
N ASN A 286 -21.80 3.52 2.78
CA ASN A 286 -23.18 3.12 3.13
C ASN A 286 -23.41 3.04 4.66
N VAL A 287 -22.36 3.00 5.47
CA VAL A 287 -22.44 3.05 6.93
C VAL A 287 -22.18 4.49 7.38
N LYS A 288 -23.23 5.11 7.91
CA LYS A 288 -23.18 6.51 8.34
C LYS A 288 -22.07 6.77 9.36
N GLY A 289 -21.29 7.82 9.16
CA GLY A 289 -20.18 8.20 10.03
C GLY A 289 -18.87 7.48 9.72
N ILE A 290 -18.85 6.52 8.78
CA ILE A 290 -17.65 5.82 8.31
C ILE A 290 -17.28 6.33 6.92
N TYR A 291 -16.08 6.90 6.80
CA TYR A 291 -15.50 7.44 5.57
C TYR A 291 -14.30 6.59 5.14
N LEU A 292 -14.06 6.50 3.84
CA LEU A 292 -12.86 5.85 3.32
C LEU A 292 -11.99 6.83 2.54
N ALA A 293 -10.67 6.71 2.68
CA ALA A 293 -9.73 7.62 2.05
C ALA A 293 -8.49 6.91 1.49
N GLY A 294 -7.94 7.44 0.42
CA GLY A 294 -6.76 6.88 -0.24
C GLY A 294 -7.09 5.67 -1.10
N VAL A 295 -6.10 4.83 -1.34
CA VAL A 295 -6.17 3.75 -2.31
C VAL A 295 -7.24 2.68 -2.01
N VAL A 296 -7.69 2.57 -0.77
CA VAL A 296 -8.76 1.62 -0.38
C VAL A 296 -10.05 1.84 -1.17
N ILE A 297 -10.33 3.07 -1.64
CA ILE A 297 -11.54 3.36 -2.43
C ILE A 297 -11.47 2.83 -3.87
N GLY A 298 -10.27 2.51 -4.36
CA GLY A 298 -10.06 1.92 -5.69
C GLY A 298 -10.37 0.42 -5.76
N GLY A 299 -10.60 -0.24 -4.63
CA GLY A 299 -10.82 -1.68 -4.58
C GLY A 299 -9.64 -2.45 -5.18
N ARG A 300 -9.90 -3.31 -6.16
CA ARG A 300 -8.84 -4.04 -6.92
C ARG A 300 -8.07 -3.14 -7.90
N HIS A 301 -8.56 -1.93 -8.19
CA HIS A 301 -7.93 -0.98 -9.11
C HIS A 301 -6.96 -0.07 -8.37
N THR A 302 -5.97 -0.66 -7.72
CA THR A 302 -4.99 0.05 -6.87
C THR A 302 -4.10 1.05 -7.62
N GLY A 303 -4.17 1.10 -8.95
CA GLY A 303 -3.47 2.07 -9.79
C GLY A 303 -4.26 3.35 -10.12
N GLU A 304 -5.44 3.56 -9.52
CA GLU A 304 -6.25 4.76 -9.75
C GLU A 304 -6.00 5.86 -8.70
N ILE A 305 -5.67 5.45 -7.47
CA ILE A 305 -5.47 6.36 -6.34
C ILE A 305 -4.04 6.23 -5.82
N PHE A 306 -3.37 7.37 -5.76
CA PHE A 306 -2.01 7.55 -5.25
C PHE A 306 -2.00 8.62 -4.16
N ILE A 307 -0.83 8.97 -3.63
CA ILE A 307 -0.69 10.08 -2.67
C ILE A 307 -1.14 11.38 -3.33
N GLU A 308 -0.78 11.58 -4.59
CA GLU A 308 -1.00 12.78 -5.39
C GLU A 308 -2.47 13.22 -5.46
N ASN A 309 -3.39 12.30 -5.52
CA ASN A 309 -4.83 12.57 -5.51
C ASN A 309 -5.50 12.24 -4.17
N GLY A 310 -5.05 11.19 -3.49
CA GLY A 310 -5.59 10.77 -2.19
C GLY A 310 -5.38 11.80 -1.07
N ARG A 311 -4.34 12.63 -1.15
CA ARG A 311 -4.05 13.68 -0.15
C ARG A 311 -5.18 14.71 0.01
N PHE A 312 -6.02 14.88 -0.99
CA PHE A 312 -7.17 15.81 -0.94
C PHE A 312 -8.42 15.21 -0.30
N HIS A 313 -8.47 13.90 -0.09
CA HIS A 313 -9.62 13.24 0.53
C HIS A 313 -9.89 13.75 1.96
N GLY A 314 -8.84 14.12 2.70
CA GLY A 314 -8.99 14.69 4.05
C GLY A 314 -9.83 15.96 4.05
N LYS A 315 -9.56 16.89 3.14
CA LYS A 315 -10.33 18.13 3.00
C LYS A 315 -11.79 17.83 2.65
N GLN A 316 -12.01 16.96 1.66
CA GLN A 316 -13.35 16.57 1.20
C GLN A 316 -14.18 15.95 2.34
N ILE A 317 -13.60 15.03 3.11
CA ILE A 317 -14.24 14.35 4.23
C ILE A 317 -14.57 15.34 5.35
N VAL A 318 -13.64 16.19 5.74
CA VAL A 318 -13.82 17.14 6.84
C VAL A 318 -14.87 18.19 6.49
N GLU A 319 -14.91 18.68 5.26
CA GLU A 319 -15.98 19.57 4.78
C GLU A 319 -17.35 18.90 4.87
N ALA A 320 -17.47 17.62 4.52
CA ALA A 320 -18.70 16.86 4.68
C ALA A 320 -19.11 16.71 6.14
N MET A 321 -18.17 16.40 7.04
CA MET A 321 -18.45 16.31 8.49
C MET A 321 -18.98 17.62 9.06
N LYS A 322 -18.41 18.77 8.65
CA LYS A 322 -18.86 20.11 9.11
C LYS A 322 -20.30 20.42 8.70
N ARG A 323 -20.69 20.11 7.46
CA ARG A 323 -22.08 20.34 6.98
C ARG A 323 -23.12 19.61 7.84
N VAL A 324 -22.82 18.37 8.28
CA VAL A 324 -23.71 17.59 9.14
C VAL A 324 -23.85 18.21 10.55
N ILE A 325 -22.78 18.80 11.08
CA ILE A 325 -22.81 19.47 12.40
C ILE A 325 -23.64 20.77 12.35
N SER A 326 -23.51 21.57 11.27
CA SER A 326 -24.24 22.82 11.09
C SER A 326 -25.75 22.63 10.91
N HIS A 327 -26.21 21.49 10.48
CA HIS A 327 -27.66 21.18 10.30
C HIS A 327 -28.32 20.60 11.57
N LYS A 328 -27.53 20.34 12.63
CA LYS A 328 -28.03 19.87 13.93
C LYS A 328 -28.13 20.98 14.99
N GLN A 329 -27.67 22.20 14.69
CA GLN A 329 -27.88 23.41 15.48
C GLN A 329 -29.04 24.23 14.90
#